data_09b134f41415dd5651a595ae4dc94b97
#
_entry.id   09b134f41415dd5651a595ae4dc94b97
#
_cell.length_a   1.000
_cell.length_b   1.000
_cell.length_c   1.000
_cell.angle_alpha   90.00
_cell.angle_beta   90.00
_cell.angle_gamma   90.00
#
_symmetry.space_group_name_H-M   'P 1'
#
loop_
_entity.id
_entity.type
_entity.pdbx_description
1 polymer ?
#
loop_
_entity_poly.entity_id
_entity_poly.type
_entity_poly.pdbx_seq_one_letter_code
_entity_poly.pdbx_strand_id
1 'polypeptide(L)'
;NYTFVNVFQYRQGQVHFCTADIGWITGHSYIIYGPLSAGATTLMFEGIPTWPDAGRFWNIVDRYKVDILYTAPTAIRSLMGYGPDFIKGKDLSSLKVLGTVGEPINEEAWHWYHKNIGKEKCPVVDTWWQTETGGVLISNLAGVTPEKPSYATLPLPGVHPCLVDEQGNEIKGNNVSGNLCMKFPWPGMLRTTYGDHERCR
;
A
#
# COMPACT_ATOMS: atom_id res chain seq x y z
N ASN A 1 8.23 -10.77 -1.15
CA ASN A 1 9.23 -10.31 -2.12
C ASN A 1 8.57 -9.85 -3.44
N TYR A 2 7.94 -10.76 -4.21
CA TYR A 2 7.39 -10.48 -5.54
C TYR A 2 6.52 -9.20 -5.60
N THR A 3 5.54 -9.08 -4.72
CA THR A 3 4.63 -7.93 -4.71
C THR A 3 5.34 -6.65 -4.27
N PHE A 4 6.24 -6.72 -3.28
CA PHE A 4 7.04 -5.59 -2.85
C PHE A 4 7.91 -5.04 -3.99
N VAL A 5 8.67 -5.91 -4.64
CA VAL A 5 9.58 -5.48 -5.73
C VAL A 5 8.81 -4.91 -6.92
N ASN A 6 7.73 -5.60 -7.36
CA ASN A 6 7.04 -5.22 -8.59
C ASN A 6 6.06 -4.05 -8.40
N VAL A 7 5.30 -4.00 -7.31
CA VAL A 7 4.34 -2.91 -7.07
C VAL A 7 5.07 -1.58 -6.87
N PHE A 8 6.08 -1.58 -6.01
CA PHE A 8 6.83 -0.35 -5.70
C PHE A 8 8.00 -0.11 -6.67
N GLN A 9 8.25 -0.99 -7.65
CA GLN A 9 9.42 -0.92 -8.55
C GLN A 9 10.73 -0.72 -7.78
N TYR A 10 10.84 -1.46 -6.66
CA TYR A 10 11.98 -1.38 -5.76
C TYR A 10 13.29 -1.63 -6.48
N ARG A 11 14.29 -0.82 -6.18
CA ARG A 11 15.68 -0.97 -6.63
C ARG A 11 16.61 -1.08 -5.44
N GLN A 12 17.64 -1.87 -5.58
CA GLN A 12 18.63 -2.07 -4.52
C GLN A 12 19.20 -0.73 -4.02
N GLY A 13 19.30 -0.62 -2.70
CA GLY A 13 19.80 0.59 -2.03
C GLY A 13 18.73 1.61 -1.64
N GLN A 14 17.49 1.45 -2.11
CA GLN A 14 16.38 2.31 -1.69
C GLN A 14 15.94 2.01 -0.25
N VAL A 15 15.48 3.07 0.43
CA VAL A 15 14.94 3.02 1.79
C VAL A 15 13.42 2.97 1.73
N HIS A 16 12.85 1.95 2.35
CA HIS A 16 11.41 1.75 2.45
C HIS A 16 10.91 2.09 3.86
N PHE A 17 9.85 2.89 3.93
CA PHE A 17 9.16 3.23 5.15
C PHE A 17 7.67 2.87 5.04
N CYS A 18 7.29 1.77 5.68
CA CYS A 18 5.91 1.40 5.88
C CYS A 18 5.49 1.78 7.31
N THR A 19 4.42 2.54 7.45
CA THR A 19 3.96 3.07 8.74
C THR A 19 2.97 2.17 9.46
N ALA A 20 2.72 0.97 8.93
CA ALA A 20 1.81 0.01 9.54
C ALA A 20 2.35 -0.51 10.88
N ASP A 21 1.43 -0.89 11.77
CA ASP A 21 1.76 -1.62 12.99
C ASP A 21 2.25 -3.03 12.62
N ILE A 22 3.33 -3.49 13.26
CA ILE A 22 3.87 -4.85 13.05
C ILE A 22 2.97 -5.96 13.58
N GLY A 23 1.98 -5.63 14.40
CA GLY A 23 0.93 -6.55 14.84
C GLY A 23 -0.10 -6.88 13.74
N TRP A 24 -0.12 -6.10 12.65
CA TRP A 24 -0.97 -6.34 11.48
C TRP A 24 -0.20 -7.01 10.35
N ILE A 25 -0.95 -7.70 9.48
CA ILE A 25 -0.35 -8.39 8.33
C ILE A 25 0.45 -7.44 7.42
N THR A 26 0.06 -6.17 7.32
CA THR A 26 0.80 -5.18 6.53
C THR A 26 2.20 -4.97 7.08
N GLY A 27 2.36 -4.90 8.40
CA GLY A 27 3.68 -4.85 9.03
C GLY A 27 4.51 -6.10 8.73
N HIS A 28 3.90 -7.29 8.81
CA HIS A 28 4.58 -8.54 8.48
C HIS A 28 5.03 -8.56 7.02
N SER A 29 4.13 -8.30 6.07
CA SER A 29 4.42 -8.42 4.65
C SER A 29 5.31 -7.29 4.11
N TYR A 30 5.12 -6.04 4.60
CA TYR A 30 5.72 -4.84 3.99
C TYR A 30 6.61 -4.00 4.92
N ILE A 31 6.86 -4.43 6.16
CA ILE A 31 8.00 -3.94 6.95
C ILE A 31 9.08 -5.03 7.01
N ILE A 32 8.68 -6.28 7.26
CA ILE A 32 9.62 -7.37 7.58
C ILE A 32 9.88 -8.23 6.35
N TYR A 33 8.94 -9.12 5.98
CA TYR A 33 9.23 -10.20 5.04
C TYR A 33 9.50 -9.73 3.60
N GLY A 34 8.67 -8.89 3.04
CA GLY A 34 8.82 -8.39 1.67
C GLY A 34 10.12 -7.62 1.48
N PRO A 35 10.31 -6.50 2.20
CA PRO A 35 11.49 -5.67 2.07
C PRO A 35 12.79 -6.40 2.42
N LEU A 36 12.87 -7.10 3.56
CA LEU A 36 14.11 -7.78 3.98
C LEU A 36 14.49 -8.92 3.04
N SER A 37 13.51 -9.68 2.52
CA SER A 37 13.80 -10.72 1.52
C SER A 37 14.27 -10.17 0.17
N ALA A 38 14.01 -8.89 -0.10
CA ALA A 38 14.51 -8.18 -1.27
C ALA A 38 15.85 -7.46 -1.01
N GLY A 39 16.40 -7.55 0.21
CA GLY A 39 17.60 -6.84 0.62
C GLY A 39 17.42 -5.33 0.78
N ALA A 40 16.18 -4.88 1.01
CA ALA A 40 15.88 -3.47 1.22
C ALA A 40 16.21 -3.00 2.63
N THR A 41 16.59 -1.72 2.74
CA THR A 41 16.59 -1.03 4.02
C THR A 41 15.14 -0.68 4.37
N THR A 42 14.65 -1.20 5.49
CA THR A 42 13.29 -0.90 5.98
C THR A 42 13.35 -0.17 7.30
N LEU A 43 12.45 0.81 7.48
CA LEU A 43 12.33 1.56 8.71
C LEU A 43 11.20 1.01 9.56
N MET A 44 11.50 0.76 10.84
CA MET A 44 10.50 0.49 11.87
C MET A 44 10.33 1.75 12.72
N PHE A 45 9.08 2.12 12.94
CA PHE A 45 8.71 3.35 13.61
C PHE A 45 7.92 3.03 14.88
N GLU A 46 8.43 3.51 16.02
CA GLU A 46 7.71 3.45 17.29
C GLU A 46 7.05 4.81 17.58
N GLY A 47 5.72 4.83 17.56
CA GLY A 47 4.95 6.04 17.84
C GLY A 47 3.73 6.21 16.93
N ILE A 48 3.17 7.39 16.96
CA ILE A 48 2.01 7.79 16.16
C ILE A 48 2.39 8.95 15.22
N PRO A 49 1.67 9.13 14.09
CA PRO A 49 2.04 10.12 13.06
C PRO A 49 2.03 11.58 13.56
N THR A 50 1.33 11.85 14.65
CA THR A 50 1.10 13.19 15.20
C THR A 50 1.90 13.51 16.48
N TRP A 51 2.81 12.63 16.89
CA TRP A 51 3.66 12.86 18.06
C TRP A 51 5.15 12.94 17.66
N PRO A 52 5.91 13.97 18.11
CA PRO A 52 5.51 15.12 18.96
C PRO A 52 4.66 16.16 18.23
N ASP A 53 4.59 16.10 16.90
CA ASP A 53 3.77 16.96 16.04
C ASP A 53 3.43 16.24 14.71
N ALA A 54 2.57 16.85 13.88
CA ALA A 54 2.14 16.29 12.61
C ALA A 54 3.24 16.28 11.51
N GLY A 55 4.42 16.78 11.80
CA GLY A 55 5.60 16.66 10.95
C GLY A 55 6.39 15.37 11.12
N ARG A 56 5.97 14.48 12.04
CA ARG A 56 6.74 13.27 12.40
C ARG A 56 7.15 12.42 11.21
N PHE A 57 6.23 12.10 10.31
CA PHE A 57 6.54 11.29 9.12
C PHE A 57 7.48 12.03 8.18
N TRP A 58 7.28 13.31 8.00
CA TRP A 58 8.10 14.15 7.11
C TRP A 58 9.52 14.31 7.63
N ASN A 59 9.69 14.39 8.95
CA ASN A 59 11.00 14.37 9.60
C ASN A 59 11.74 13.06 9.39
N ILE A 60 11.02 11.92 9.43
CA ILE A 60 11.60 10.60 9.16
C ILE A 60 12.02 10.50 7.69
N VAL A 61 11.15 10.90 6.76
CA VAL A 61 11.46 10.91 5.34
C VAL A 61 12.70 11.74 5.04
N ASP A 62 12.77 12.97 5.56
CA ASP A 62 13.91 13.86 5.38
C ASP A 62 15.18 13.29 5.98
N ARG A 63 15.13 12.87 7.25
CA ARG A 63 16.30 12.38 7.99
C ARG A 63 16.92 11.13 7.38
N TYR A 64 16.09 10.17 6.96
CA TYR A 64 16.54 8.87 6.49
C TYR A 64 16.50 8.73 4.96
N LYS A 65 16.18 9.83 4.26
CA LYS A 65 16.11 9.87 2.79
C LYS A 65 15.29 8.73 2.22
N VAL A 66 14.07 8.60 2.73
CA VAL A 66 13.13 7.56 2.32
C VAL A 66 12.80 7.67 0.84
N ASP A 67 12.89 6.56 0.12
CA ASP A 67 12.52 6.47 -1.30
C ASP A 67 11.05 6.03 -1.50
N ILE A 68 10.58 5.12 -0.65
CA ILE A 68 9.24 4.52 -0.75
C ILE A 68 8.51 4.72 0.56
N LEU A 69 7.41 5.49 0.54
CA LEU A 69 6.54 5.70 1.69
C LEU A 69 5.21 4.96 1.49
N TYR A 70 4.89 4.03 2.39
CA TYR A 70 3.69 3.20 2.34
C TYR A 70 2.88 3.37 3.62
N THR A 71 1.65 3.91 3.51
CA THR A 71 0.86 4.30 4.68
C THR A 71 -0.65 4.12 4.44
N ALA A 72 -1.44 4.26 5.51
CA ALA A 72 -2.89 4.15 5.42
C ALA A 72 -3.53 5.50 5.01
N PRO A 73 -4.60 5.50 4.19
CA PRO A 73 -5.38 6.69 3.88
C PRO A 73 -5.88 7.47 5.09
N THR A 74 -6.23 6.78 6.18
CA THR A 74 -6.60 7.43 7.45
C THR A 74 -5.47 8.29 8.01
N ALA A 75 -4.21 7.82 7.95
CA ALA A 75 -3.06 8.62 8.37
C ALA A 75 -2.88 9.85 7.47
N ILE A 76 -3.06 9.69 6.14
CA ILE A 76 -2.97 10.79 5.17
C ILE A 76 -4.04 11.83 5.47
N ARG A 77 -5.32 11.43 5.64
CA ARG A 77 -6.42 12.35 5.98
C ARG A 77 -6.18 13.09 7.30
N SER A 78 -5.68 12.39 8.31
CA SER A 78 -5.33 13.02 9.58
C SER A 78 -4.26 14.09 9.39
N LEU A 79 -3.17 13.77 8.71
CA LEU A 79 -2.06 14.72 8.47
C LEU A 79 -2.47 15.88 7.56
N MET A 80 -3.34 15.64 6.58
CA MET A 80 -3.93 16.69 5.74
C MET A 80 -4.70 17.71 6.56
N GLY A 81 -5.43 17.28 7.58
CA GLY A 81 -6.19 18.14 8.50
C GLY A 81 -5.32 19.11 9.32
N TYR A 82 -4.06 18.80 9.56
CA TYR A 82 -3.10 19.70 10.24
C TYR A 82 -2.53 20.77 9.31
N GLY A 83 -2.76 20.67 8.00
CA GLY A 83 -2.31 21.65 7.02
C GLY A 83 -0.85 21.48 6.59
N PRO A 84 -0.40 22.32 5.63
CA PRO A 84 0.89 22.17 4.97
C PRO A 84 2.10 22.67 5.79
N ASP A 85 1.89 23.35 6.91
CA ASP A 85 2.98 23.97 7.67
C ASP A 85 3.98 22.94 8.22
N PHE A 86 3.51 21.75 8.57
CA PHE A 86 4.34 20.66 9.06
C PHE A 86 5.23 20.01 7.98
N ILE A 87 4.99 20.32 6.69
CA ILE A 87 5.80 19.88 5.55
C ILE A 87 6.88 20.93 5.23
N LYS A 88 6.66 22.19 5.60
CA LYS A 88 7.58 23.27 5.26
C LYS A 88 8.98 23.02 5.84
N GLY A 89 9.99 23.30 5.03
CA GLY A 89 11.40 23.13 5.42
C GLY A 89 11.88 21.67 5.49
N LYS A 90 11.06 20.69 5.11
CA LYS A 90 11.46 19.28 5.01
C LYS A 90 11.88 18.95 3.59
N ASP A 91 13.02 18.27 3.45
CA ASP A 91 13.48 17.74 2.17
C ASP A 91 12.86 16.37 1.90
N LEU A 92 11.81 16.37 1.09
CA LEU A 92 11.13 15.14 0.64
C LEU A 92 11.59 14.68 -0.76
N SER A 93 12.67 15.26 -1.28
CA SER A 93 13.15 15.01 -2.66
C SER A 93 13.65 13.57 -2.90
N SER A 94 13.94 12.84 -1.82
CA SER A 94 14.32 11.43 -1.89
C SER A 94 13.17 10.51 -2.31
N LEU A 95 11.90 10.91 -2.06
CA LEU A 95 10.74 10.10 -2.39
C LEU A 95 10.66 9.80 -3.89
N LYS A 96 10.42 8.53 -4.22
CA LYS A 96 10.24 7.99 -5.57
C LYS A 96 8.84 7.42 -5.75
N VAL A 97 8.28 6.80 -4.70
CA VAL A 97 6.99 6.13 -4.74
C VAL A 97 6.22 6.42 -3.46
N LEU A 98 4.95 6.71 -3.62
CA LEU A 98 3.98 6.79 -2.54
C LEU A 98 3.02 5.61 -2.63
N GLY A 99 2.66 5.01 -1.51
CA GLY A 99 1.73 3.88 -1.50
C GLY A 99 0.65 4.03 -0.44
N THR A 100 -0.52 3.45 -0.71
CA THR A 100 -1.67 3.41 0.20
C THR A 100 -2.16 1.99 0.42
N VAL A 101 -2.64 1.71 1.63
CA VAL A 101 -3.03 0.37 2.08
C VAL A 101 -4.11 0.39 3.15
N GLY A 102 -4.92 -0.68 3.16
CA GLY A 102 -5.83 -1.03 4.24
C GLY A 102 -7.26 -0.55 4.06
N GLU A 103 -7.47 0.48 3.27
CA GLU A 103 -8.78 1.04 2.93
C GLU A 103 -8.71 1.81 1.60
N PRO A 104 -9.84 2.03 0.91
CA PRO A 104 -9.85 2.92 -0.26
C PRO A 104 -9.44 4.35 0.12
N ILE A 105 -8.57 4.95 -0.67
CA ILE A 105 -8.24 6.36 -0.53
C ILE A 105 -9.27 7.19 -1.31
N ASN A 106 -9.84 8.24 -0.68
CA ASN A 106 -10.68 9.18 -1.39
C ASN A 106 -9.86 10.10 -2.28
N GLU A 107 -10.47 10.60 -3.35
CA GLU A 107 -9.80 11.38 -4.39
C GLU A 107 -9.09 12.63 -3.85
N GLU A 108 -9.72 13.34 -2.91
CA GLU A 108 -9.14 14.52 -2.28
C GLU A 108 -7.83 14.21 -1.54
N ALA A 109 -7.81 13.16 -0.73
CA ALA A 109 -6.61 12.73 0.00
C ALA A 109 -5.54 12.21 -0.96
N TRP A 110 -5.93 11.51 -2.04
CA TRP A 110 -5.00 11.07 -3.09
C TRP A 110 -4.30 12.26 -3.73
N HIS A 111 -5.06 13.29 -4.18
CA HIS A 111 -4.50 14.49 -4.78
C HIS A 111 -3.63 15.28 -3.80
N TRP A 112 -4.05 15.39 -2.54
CA TRP A 112 -3.23 16.04 -1.52
C TRP A 112 -1.90 15.31 -1.33
N TYR A 113 -1.93 13.99 -1.24
CA TYR A 113 -0.74 13.13 -1.06
C TYR A 113 0.21 13.25 -2.24
N HIS A 114 -0.30 13.10 -3.45
CA HIS A 114 0.46 13.25 -4.68
C HIS A 114 1.10 14.64 -4.83
N LYS A 115 0.32 15.71 -4.58
CA LYS A 115 0.78 17.09 -4.75
C LYS A 115 1.72 17.54 -3.64
N ASN A 116 1.33 17.37 -2.37
CA ASN A 116 2.07 17.97 -1.25
C ASN A 116 3.27 17.14 -0.83
N ILE A 117 3.16 15.81 -0.89
CA ILE A 117 4.21 14.89 -0.47
C ILE A 117 5.02 14.41 -1.68
N GLY A 118 4.35 13.94 -2.72
CA GLY A 118 4.98 13.44 -3.95
C GLY A 118 5.50 14.52 -4.89
N LYS A 119 5.15 15.79 -4.62
CA LYS A 119 5.54 16.95 -5.47
C LYS A 119 5.17 16.78 -6.93
N GLU A 120 4.04 16.10 -7.19
CA GLU A 120 3.53 15.76 -8.54
C GLU A 120 4.52 14.94 -9.40
N LYS A 121 5.49 14.28 -8.75
CA LYS A 121 6.54 13.48 -9.40
C LYS A 121 6.51 12.02 -9.00
N CYS A 122 6.06 11.72 -7.78
CA CYS A 122 6.00 10.35 -7.28
C CYS A 122 4.69 9.70 -7.70
N PRO A 123 4.71 8.54 -8.38
CA PRO A 123 3.52 7.75 -8.59
C PRO A 123 2.92 7.33 -7.25
N VAL A 124 1.58 7.24 -7.21
CA VAL A 124 0.83 6.73 -6.07
C VAL A 124 0.31 5.34 -6.40
N VAL A 125 0.79 4.33 -5.68
CA VAL A 125 0.27 2.97 -5.78
C VAL A 125 -0.80 2.75 -4.72
N ASP A 126 -2.04 2.57 -5.17
CA ASP A 126 -3.17 2.22 -4.31
C ASP A 126 -3.34 0.72 -4.34
N THR A 127 -3.13 0.06 -3.19
CA THR A 127 -3.01 -1.39 -3.13
C THR A 127 -4.24 -2.02 -2.51
N TRP A 128 -4.84 -2.97 -3.22
CA TRP A 128 -5.89 -3.82 -2.68
C TRP A 128 -5.38 -5.21 -2.34
N TRP A 129 -5.57 -5.61 -1.11
CA TRP A 129 -5.27 -6.93 -0.57
C TRP A 129 -5.84 -7.08 0.85
N GLN A 130 -5.77 -8.28 1.39
CA GLN A 130 -6.30 -8.62 2.71
C GLN A 130 -5.29 -9.48 3.48
N THR A 131 -5.53 -9.70 4.78
CA THR A 131 -4.75 -10.63 5.60
C THR A 131 -4.69 -12.00 4.95
N GLU A 132 -5.81 -12.47 4.44
CA GLU A 132 -6.00 -13.77 3.81
C GLU A 132 -5.26 -13.90 2.46
N THR A 133 -4.95 -12.78 1.83
CA THR A 133 -4.20 -12.79 0.57
C THR A 133 -2.69 -12.77 0.75
N GLY A 134 -2.19 -12.42 1.95
CA GLY A 134 -0.78 -12.41 2.30
C GLY A 134 0.06 -11.32 1.66
N GLY A 135 -0.46 -10.63 0.65
CA GLY A 135 0.16 -9.52 -0.06
C GLY A 135 -0.75 -8.96 -1.14
N VAL A 136 -0.29 -7.93 -1.83
CA VAL A 136 -1.04 -7.20 -2.86
C VAL A 136 -1.47 -8.12 -4.00
N LEU A 137 -2.75 -8.04 -4.37
CA LEU A 137 -3.33 -8.73 -5.51
C LEU A 137 -3.71 -7.77 -6.65
N ILE A 138 -4.19 -6.57 -6.31
CA ILE A 138 -4.63 -5.57 -7.29
C ILE A 138 -3.93 -4.24 -6.96
N SER A 139 -3.23 -3.67 -7.93
CA SER A 139 -2.56 -2.37 -7.81
C SER A 139 -2.03 -1.92 -9.17
N ASN A 140 -1.90 -0.62 -9.36
CA ASN A 140 -0.98 -0.12 -10.38
C ASN A 140 0.48 -0.45 -10.00
N LEU A 141 1.35 -0.54 -10.99
CA LEU A 141 2.81 -0.68 -10.82
C LEU A 141 3.44 0.71 -10.94
N ALA A 142 4.20 1.12 -9.92
CA ALA A 142 4.74 2.48 -9.81
C ALA A 142 5.46 2.95 -11.09
N GLY A 143 4.89 3.96 -11.76
CA GLY A 143 5.45 4.52 -12.99
C GLY A 143 5.49 3.59 -14.22
N VAL A 144 4.85 2.42 -14.15
CA VAL A 144 4.79 1.43 -15.24
C VAL A 144 3.39 1.34 -15.83
N THR A 145 2.36 1.23 -14.98
CA THR A 145 0.97 1.19 -15.42
C THR A 145 0.24 2.48 -15.03
N PRO A 146 -0.82 2.85 -15.76
CA PRO A 146 -1.60 4.04 -15.41
C PRO A 146 -2.13 3.97 -13.98
N GLU A 147 -2.08 5.09 -13.29
CA GLU A 147 -2.71 5.28 -12.00
C GLU A 147 -4.04 6.02 -12.17
N LYS A 148 -4.96 5.76 -11.25
CA LYS A 148 -6.26 6.43 -11.21
C LYS A 148 -6.59 6.72 -9.75
N PRO A 149 -6.84 7.98 -9.38
CA PRO A 149 -7.21 8.34 -8.02
C PRO A 149 -8.36 7.46 -7.50
N SER A 150 -8.22 6.94 -6.29
CA SER A 150 -9.21 6.09 -5.60
C SER A 150 -9.41 4.67 -6.17
N TYR A 151 -8.54 4.20 -7.06
CA TYR A 151 -8.66 2.86 -7.65
C TYR A 151 -7.34 2.10 -7.57
N ALA A 152 -7.43 0.86 -7.10
CA ALA A 152 -6.29 -0.06 -7.13
C ALA A 152 -5.93 -0.52 -8.57
N THR A 153 -6.83 -0.37 -9.51
CA THR A 153 -6.71 -0.52 -10.97
C THR A 153 -6.60 -1.95 -11.48
N LEU A 154 -5.41 -2.54 -11.56
CA LEU A 154 -5.18 -3.79 -12.32
C LEU A 154 -4.77 -4.96 -11.41
N PRO A 155 -5.24 -6.18 -11.69
CA PRO A 155 -4.70 -7.36 -11.02
C PRO A 155 -3.22 -7.55 -11.37
N LEU A 156 -2.44 -8.01 -10.39
CA LEU A 156 -1.05 -8.38 -10.64
C LEU A 156 -0.97 -9.63 -11.54
N PRO A 157 0.13 -9.80 -12.30
CA PRO A 157 0.33 -11.01 -13.09
C PRO A 157 0.17 -12.30 -12.28
N GLY A 158 -0.66 -13.22 -12.78
CA GLY A 158 -1.00 -14.46 -12.08
C GLY A 158 -2.23 -14.36 -11.16
N VAL A 159 -2.80 -13.17 -10.96
CA VAL A 159 -4.03 -12.95 -10.21
C VAL A 159 -5.22 -12.88 -11.17
N HIS A 160 -6.25 -13.67 -10.93
CA HIS A 160 -7.43 -13.79 -11.80
C HIS A 160 -8.71 -13.43 -11.03
N PRO A 161 -9.02 -12.13 -10.85
CA PRO A 161 -10.25 -11.72 -10.21
C PRO A 161 -11.46 -11.96 -11.09
N CYS A 162 -12.62 -12.17 -10.48
CA CYS A 162 -13.92 -12.10 -11.12
C CYS A 162 -14.93 -11.48 -10.16
N LEU A 163 -16.01 -10.96 -10.72
CA LEU A 163 -17.17 -10.54 -9.95
C LEU A 163 -18.24 -11.62 -10.04
N VAL A 164 -18.88 -11.92 -8.93
CA VAL A 164 -19.98 -12.88 -8.87
C VAL A 164 -21.21 -12.25 -8.20
N ASP A 165 -22.39 -12.73 -8.59
CA ASP A 165 -23.64 -12.38 -7.93
C ASP A 165 -23.81 -13.12 -6.58
N GLU A 166 -24.95 -12.93 -5.91
CA GLU A 166 -25.28 -13.60 -4.64
C GLU A 166 -25.43 -15.12 -4.79
N GLN A 167 -25.66 -15.61 -5.99
CA GLN A 167 -25.80 -17.03 -6.32
C GLN A 167 -24.46 -17.66 -6.76
N GLY A 168 -23.39 -16.86 -6.85
CA GLY A 168 -22.07 -17.31 -7.27
C GLY A 168 -21.85 -17.34 -8.78
N ASN A 169 -22.77 -16.83 -9.61
CA ASN A 169 -22.60 -16.74 -11.05
C ASN A 169 -21.68 -15.57 -11.43
N GLU A 170 -20.76 -15.80 -12.36
CA GLU A 170 -19.85 -14.77 -12.84
C GLU A 170 -20.61 -13.66 -13.59
N ILE A 171 -20.41 -12.42 -13.14
CA ILE A 171 -20.92 -11.21 -13.78
C ILE A 171 -19.89 -10.73 -14.81
N LYS A 172 -20.31 -10.53 -16.05
CA LYS A 172 -19.47 -10.04 -17.16
C LYS A 172 -19.94 -8.67 -17.63
N GLY A 173 -18.99 -7.86 -18.12
CA GLY A 173 -19.27 -6.56 -18.70
C GLY A 173 -18.51 -5.44 -18.02
N ASN A 174 -18.79 -4.21 -18.48
CA ASN A 174 -18.24 -2.97 -17.90
C ASN A 174 -19.29 -2.31 -17.00
N ASN A 175 -18.84 -1.55 -16.01
CA ASN A 175 -19.72 -0.84 -15.06
C ASN A 175 -20.67 -1.79 -14.31
N VAL A 176 -20.17 -2.96 -13.95
CA VAL A 176 -20.88 -3.95 -13.15
C VAL A 176 -20.34 -4.00 -11.74
N SER A 177 -21.16 -4.41 -10.79
CA SER A 177 -20.80 -4.58 -9.39
C SER A 177 -21.16 -5.98 -8.92
N GLY A 178 -20.37 -6.54 -8.01
CA GLY A 178 -20.61 -7.86 -7.45
C GLY A 178 -19.59 -8.18 -6.38
N ASN A 179 -19.66 -9.38 -5.82
CA ASN A 179 -18.67 -9.88 -4.88
C ASN A 179 -17.36 -10.18 -5.61
N LEU A 180 -16.26 -9.62 -5.13
CA LEU A 180 -14.93 -9.86 -5.70
C LEU A 180 -14.41 -11.21 -5.27
N CYS A 181 -14.15 -12.07 -6.22
CA CYS A 181 -13.60 -13.42 -6.04
C CYS A 181 -12.31 -13.60 -6.82
N MET A 182 -11.45 -14.51 -6.36
CA MET A 182 -10.23 -14.94 -7.05
C MET A 182 -10.42 -16.36 -7.59
N LYS A 183 -10.25 -16.54 -8.91
CA LYS A 183 -10.52 -17.83 -9.58
C LYS A 183 -9.51 -18.94 -9.24
N PHE A 184 -8.29 -18.57 -8.92
CA PHE A 184 -7.20 -19.52 -8.69
C PHE A 184 -6.38 -19.13 -7.45
N PRO A 185 -5.84 -20.12 -6.72
CA PRO A 185 -4.94 -19.86 -5.62
C PRO A 185 -3.61 -19.27 -6.10
N TRP A 186 -2.93 -18.59 -5.20
CA TRP A 186 -1.58 -18.02 -5.40
C TRP A 186 -0.68 -18.38 -4.19
N PRO A 187 0.66 -18.29 -4.34
CA PRO A 187 1.58 -18.74 -3.29
C PRO A 187 1.43 -18.06 -1.92
N GLY A 188 0.97 -16.81 -1.88
CA GLY A 188 0.79 -16.02 -0.65
C GLY A 188 -0.56 -16.22 0.04
N MET A 189 -1.49 -16.98 -0.56
CA MET A 189 -2.82 -17.20 0.00
C MET A 189 -2.78 -17.90 1.36
N LEU A 190 -3.69 -17.53 2.26
CA LEU A 190 -3.92 -18.22 3.53
C LEU A 190 -4.08 -19.74 3.30
N ARG A 191 -3.37 -20.54 4.08
CA ARG A 191 -3.41 -22.01 3.99
C ARG A 191 -4.14 -22.66 5.13
N THR A 192 -4.11 -22.05 6.29
CA THR A 192 -4.75 -22.57 7.50
C THR A 192 -4.83 -21.52 8.59
N THR A 193 -5.77 -21.70 9.50
CA THR A 193 -5.81 -20.99 10.79
C THR A 193 -5.18 -21.89 11.86
N TYR A 194 -4.24 -21.37 12.63
CA TYR A 194 -3.58 -22.13 13.67
C TYR A 194 -4.60 -22.68 14.69
N GLY A 195 -4.58 -24.00 14.88
CA GLY A 195 -5.48 -24.70 15.80
C GLY A 195 -6.92 -24.88 15.30
N ASP A 196 -7.30 -24.32 14.14
CA ASP A 196 -8.66 -24.39 13.60
C ASP A 196 -8.65 -24.40 12.05
N HIS A 197 -8.23 -25.54 11.49
CA HIS A 197 -8.15 -25.70 10.03
C HIS A 197 -9.53 -25.65 9.33
N GLU A 198 -10.56 -26.14 9.98
CA GLU A 198 -11.93 -26.17 9.38
C GLU A 198 -12.48 -24.75 9.15
N ARG A 199 -12.03 -23.77 9.94
CA ARG A 199 -12.39 -22.36 9.72
C ARG A 199 -11.87 -21.78 8.40
N CYS A 200 -10.87 -22.41 7.77
CA CYS A 200 -10.29 -21.96 6.52
C CYS A 200 -11.01 -22.54 5.28
N ARG A 201 -11.94 -23.47 5.48
CA ARG A 201 -12.73 -24.12 4.45
C ARG A 201 -14.09 -23.45 4.31
#